data_5c81b492b86d2b8a0955e2fa8fa45422
#
_entry.id   5c81b492b86d2b8a0955e2fa8fa45422
#
_cell.length_a   1.000
_cell.length_b   1.000
_cell.length_c   1.000
_cell.angle_alpha   90.00
_cell.angle_beta   90.00
_cell.angle_gamma   90.00
#
_symmetry.space_group_name_H-M   'P 1'
#
loop_
_entity.id
_entity.type
_entity.pdbx_description
1 polymer ?
#
loop_
_entity_poly.entity_id
_entity_poly.type
_entity_poly.pdbx_seq_one_letter_code
_entity_poly.pdbx_strand_id
1 'polypeptide(L)'
;MEYLREDTSPRQGGSSTLHHRWLFTIALVALLARGCRELQTEGRPVVTDRGADTSAALRYYCAHGAITDPGTYSHLYDGLPNAVPGLVAAVQGALISTDALSLYGLPPLDESDPVQSLRAGSGIRRVEKMLEAIQQLDRRPISVSRQPEKRLVVCCRQFAVMLCSVLRHKGIPARARGGFETFFSPERHHDHWICEYWSAREHRWVQVDAEMEEVLRQELGVKFDPLDLPAGTFMTGGEAWKLYRTGELRADQCGVMGEEWVGGFGFILAEVVLDLMALNKCELLPWDGNALSRTSEAELPREQYALLDRVADLSRAPDQHFAELRSVYEETPALQMPPDWAP
;
A
#
# COMPACT_ATOMS: atom_id res chain seq x y z
N MET A 1 -31.12 33.24 29.78
CA MET A 1 -31.95 33.85 28.75
C MET A 1 -31.98 32.81 27.63
N GLU A 2 -32.81 31.81 27.66
CA GLU A 2 -34.26 31.74 27.33
C GLU A 2 -34.62 32.37 26.00
N TYR A 3 -35.21 31.54 25.23
CA TYR A 3 -36.31 31.58 24.25
C TYR A 3 -35.91 30.94 22.91
N LEU A 4 -36.69 30.11 22.19
CA LEU A 4 -38.01 29.48 22.39
C LEU A 4 -38.06 28.22 21.45
N ARG A 5 -38.87 27.27 21.85
CA ARG A 5 -39.39 26.12 21.07
C ARG A 5 -40.50 26.57 20.12
N GLU A 6 -40.71 25.76 19.07
CA GLU A 6 -41.98 25.29 18.50
C GLU A 6 -41.66 24.47 17.26
N ASP A 7 -41.81 23.19 17.17
CA ASP A 7 -42.92 22.19 17.16
C ASP A 7 -43.93 22.42 16.06
N THR A 8 -43.99 21.48 15.10
CA THR A 8 -45.22 20.85 14.59
C THR A 8 -44.90 19.77 13.52
N SER A 9 -45.24 18.52 13.80
CA SER A 9 -45.54 17.44 12.84
C SER A 9 -47.07 17.37 12.63
N PRO A 10 -47.69 16.36 11.95
CA PRO A 10 -47.38 15.71 10.65
C PRO A 10 -48.61 15.71 9.73
N ARG A 11 -48.52 15.25 8.50
CA ARG A 11 -49.72 14.69 7.78
C ARG A 11 -49.37 13.45 6.97
N GLN A 12 -50.18 12.47 7.23
CA GLN A 12 -50.32 11.18 6.57
C GLN A 12 -51.17 11.26 5.29
N GLY A 13 -51.04 10.22 4.47
CA GLY A 13 -52.02 9.73 3.48
C GLY A 13 -51.40 9.69 2.08
N GLY A 14 -51.47 8.61 1.32
CA GLY A 14 -52.32 7.47 1.22
C GLY A 14 -51.84 6.56 0.07
N SER A 15 -52.15 5.33 0.24
CA SER A 15 -52.08 4.15 -0.61
C SER A 15 -52.58 4.33 -2.06
N SER A 16 -51.89 3.68 -3.03
CA SER A 16 -52.60 2.75 -3.94
C SER A 16 -51.62 1.92 -4.78
N THR A 17 -51.80 0.65 -4.69
CA THR A 17 -51.34 -0.47 -5.50
C THR A 17 -51.81 -0.38 -6.96
N LEU A 18 -50.94 -0.79 -7.90
CA LEU A 18 -51.43 -1.47 -9.12
C LEU A 18 -50.29 -2.34 -9.73
N HIS A 19 -50.56 -3.66 -9.68
CA HIS A 19 -49.89 -4.68 -10.48
C HIS A 19 -50.17 -4.50 -11.96
N HIS A 20 -49.20 -4.71 -12.83
CA HIS A 20 -49.41 -5.37 -14.12
C HIS A 20 -48.16 -6.14 -14.58
N ARG A 21 -48.38 -7.46 -14.62
CA ARG A 21 -47.60 -8.48 -15.35
C ARG A 21 -47.79 -8.26 -16.83
N TRP A 22 -46.72 -8.36 -17.64
CA TRP A 22 -46.80 -8.87 -19.00
C TRP A 22 -45.64 -9.82 -19.29
N LEU A 23 -46.04 -10.96 -19.82
CA LEU A 23 -45.22 -12.09 -20.23
C LEU A 23 -45.11 -12.08 -21.77
N PHE A 24 -43.98 -12.60 -22.26
CA PHE A 24 -43.72 -13.21 -23.57
C PHE A 24 -43.89 -12.40 -24.89
N THR A 25 -42.83 -12.36 -25.69
CA THR A 25 -42.86 -12.98 -27.02
C THR A 25 -41.43 -13.20 -27.56
N ILE A 26 -41.11 -14.45 -27.86
CA ILE A 26 -39.99 -14.93 -28.69
C ILE A 26 -40.39 -14.75 -30.15
N ALA A 27 -39.51 -14.18 -30.95
CA ALA A 27 -39.61 -14.30 -32.42
C ALA A 27 -38.21 -14.50 -33.02
N LEU A 28 -38.02 -15.68 -33.55
CA LEU A 28 -36.94 -16.20 -34.37
C LEU A 28 -37.11 -15.68 -35.83
N VAL A 29 -36.06 -15.08 -36.40
CA VAL A 29 -35.92 -14.99 -37.88
C VAL A 29 -34.47 -15.27 -38.26
N ALA A 30 -34.29 -16.36 -38.97
CA ALA A 30 -33.07 -16.76 -39.65
C ALA A 30 -33.12 -16.39 -41.15
N LEU A 31 -31.92 -16.37 -41.75
CA LEU A 31 -31.56 -16.35 -43.19
C LEU A 31 -31.53 -14.98 -43.91
N LEU A 32 -30.34 -14.56 -44.34
CA LEU A 32 -29.78 -14.91 -45.66
C LEU A 32 -28.34 -14.41 -45.82
N ALA A 33 -27.49 -15.30 -46.27
CA ALA A 33 -26.10 -15.11 -46.59
C ALA A 33 -25.87 -14.42 -47.94
N ARG A 34 -24.80 -13.61 -48.08
CA ARG A 34 -23.77 -13.69 -49.16
C ARG A 34 -22.83 -12.51 -49.14
N GLY A 35 -21.57 -12.82 -48.86
CA GLY A 35 -20.44 -12.45 -49.72
C GLY A 35 -19.81 -11.07 -49.54
N CYS A 36 -18.79 -10.96 -48.67
CA CYS A 36 -17.57 -10.20 -48.98
C CYS A 36 -16.42 -10.85 -48.22
N ARG A 37 -15.43 -11.37 -48.97
CA ARG A 37 -14.12 -11.76 -48.42
C ARG A 37 -13.35 -10.47 -48.16
N GLU A 38 -13.16 -10.13 -46.90
CA GLU A 38 -12.10 -9.23 -46.46
C GLU A 38 -11.13 -9.98 -45.57
N LEU A 39 -9.87 -9.80 -45.88
CA LEU A 39 -8.71 -10.38 -45.22
C LEU A 39 -8.76 -10.08 -43.72
N GLN A 40 -9.06 -11.10 -42.91
CA GLN A 40 -8.83 -11.10 -41.49
C GLN A 40 -7.32 -11.33 -41.28
N THR A 41 -6.60 -10.28 -40.97
CA THR A 41 -5.36 -10.42 -40.19
C THR A 41 -5.78 -10.91 -38.80
N GLU A 42 -5.65 -12.19 -38.57
CA GLU A 42 -5.85 -12.79 -37.25
C GLU A 42 -4.79 -12.20 -36.31
N GLY A 43 -5.18 -11.16 -35.55
CA GLY A 43 -4.54 -10.83 -34.29
C GLY A 43 -4.79 -12.01 -33.37
N ARG A 44 -3.78 -12.86 -33.18
CA ARG A 44 -3.77 -13.88 -32.16
C ARG A 44 -4.16 -13.21 -30.83
N PRO A 45 -5.22 -13.66 -30.12
CA PRO A 45 -5.44 -13.18 -28.77
C PRO A 45 -4.20 -13.56 -27.95
N VAL A 46 -3.56 -12.58 -27.34
CA VAL A 46 -2.52 -12.82 -26.33
C VAL A 46 -3.26 -13.49 -25.18
N VAL A 47 -3.26 -14.81 -25.17
CA VAL A 47 -3.66 -15.59 -24.01
C VAL A 47 -2.53 -15.39 -23.01
N THR A 48 -2.67 -14.39 -22.13
CA THR A 48 -1.80 -14.25 -20.96
C THR A 48 -2.00 -15.53 -20.14
N ASP A 49 -0.97 -16.35 -20.05
CA ASP A 49 -0.97 -17.51 -19.16
C ASP A 49 -0.86 -17.00 -17.72
N ARG A 50 -2.01 -16.73 -17.12
CA ARG A 50 -2.13 -16.18 -15.75
C ARG A 50 -1.36 -17.02 -14.73
N GLY A 51 -1.22 -18.32 -14.95
CA GLY A 51 -0.44 -19.20 -14.08
C GLY A 51 1.06 -18.96 -14.20
N ALA A 52 1.56 -18.67 -15.40
CA ALA A 52 2.98 -18.33 -15.62
C ALA A 52 3.33 -16.97 -15.00
N ASP A 53 2.48 -15.96 -15.12
CA ASP A 53 2.67 -14.64 -14.53
C ASP A 53 2.68 -14.70 -13.00
N THR A 54 1.74 -15.39 -12.36
CA THR A 54 1.74 -15.60 -10.91
C THR A 54 3.01 -16.29 -10.44
N SER A 55 3.47 -17.34 -11.13
CA SER A 55 4.72 -18.04 -10.78
C SER A 55 5.94 -17.15 -10.95
N ALA A 56 5.98 -16.27 -11.95
CA ALA A 56 7.04 -15.30 -12.17
C ALA A 56 7.04 -14.23 -11.07
N ALA A 57 5.87 -13.71 -10.70
CA ALA A 57 5.69 -12.75 -9.60
C ALA A 57 6.20 -13.32 -8.27
N LEU A 58 5.83 -14.55 -7.91
CA LEU A 58 6.28 -15.19 -6.67
C LEU A 58 7.81 -15.34 -6.63
N ARG A 59 8.44 -15.77 -7.73
CA ARG A 59 9.91 -15.84 -7.81
C ARG A 59 10.56 -14.46 -7.67
N TYR A 60 9.99 -13.45 -8.35
CA TYR A 60 10.48 -12.10 -8.26
C TYR A 60 10.40 -11.56 -6.83
N TYR A 61 9.24 -11.66 -6.17
CA TYR A 61 9.06 -11.16 -4.81
C TYR A 61 9.72 -12.00 -3.71
N CYS A 62 10.25 -13.18 -4.03
CA CYS A 62 11.06 -13.97 -3.11
C CYS A 62 12.51 -13.45 -2.99
N ALA A 63 13.03 -12.77 -3.99
CA ALA A 63 14.37 -12.20 -3.99
C ALA A 63 14.40 -10.76 -3.45
N HIS A 64 15.48 -10.38 -2.77
CA HIS A 64 15.70 -9.00 -2.36
C HIS A 64 15.83 -8.04 -3.56
N GLY A 65 15.47 -6.79 -3.34
CA GLY A 65 15.87 -5.63 -4.16
C GLY A 65 16.91 -4.81 -3.41
N ALA A 66 17.44 -3.77 -4.05
CA ALA A 66 18.47 -2.91 -3.47
C ALA A 66 18.07 -2.29 -2.11
N ILE A 67 16.78 -2.04 -1.90
CA ILE A 67 16.25 -1.45 -0.68
C ILE A 67 16.09 -2.48 0.44
N THR A 68 15.62 -3.69 0.12
CA THR A 68 15.31 -4.73 1.11
C THR A 68 16.47 -5.70 1.37
N ASP A 69 17.59 -5.57 0.68
CA ASP A 69 18.78 -6.40 0.94
C ASP A 69 19.36 -6.06 2.31
N PRO A 70 19.50 -7.04 3.24
CA PRO A 70 20.13 -6.84 4.55
C PRO A 70 21.66 -6.65 4.45
N GLY A 71 22.26 -6.91 3.30
CA GLY A 71 23.68 -6.77 3.05
C GLY A 71 24.55 -7.51 4.06
N THR A 72 25.58 -6.84 4.55
CA THR A 72 26.55 -7.37 5.54
C THR A 72 25.91 -7.59 6.92
N TYR A 73 24.74 -7.07 7.18
CA TYR A 73 24.01 -7.20 8.45
C TYR A 73 23.02 -8.37 8.49
N SER A 74 23.01 -9.26 7.50
CA SER A 74 22.12 -10.42 7.45
C SER A 74 22.24 -11.34 8.67
N HIS A 75 23.40 -11.36 9.35
CA HIS A 75 23.61 -12.08 10.61
C HIS A 75 22.68 -11.62 11.74
N LEU A 76 22.13 -10.39 11.68
CA LEU A 76 21.16 -9.92 12.67
C LEU A 76 19.79 -10.63 12.53
N TYR A 77 19.57 -11.39 11.44
CA TYR A 77 18.41 -12.26 11.23
C TYR A 77 18.58 -13.65 11.85
N ASP A 78 19.72 -13.94 12.50
CA ASP A 78 19.93 -15.20 13.17
C ASP A 78 18.90 -15.42 14.29
N GLY A 79 18.40 -16.66 14.37
CA GLY A 79 17.40 -17.02 15.36
C GLY A 79 15.98 -16.49 15.11
N LEU A 80 15.71 -15.84 13.97
CA LEU A 80 14.36 -15.46 13.62
C LEU A 80 13.43 -16.68 13.49
N PRO A 81 12.22 -16.61 14.06
CA PRO A 81 11.24 -17.70 13.92
C PRO A 81 10.82 -17.91 12.47
N ASN A 82 10.12 -19.02 12.19
CA ASN A 82 9.64 -19.31 10.82
C ASN A 82 8.18 -18.86 10.61
N ALA A 83 7.43 -18.63 11.68
CA ALA A 83 6.04 -18.21 11.58
C ALA A 83 5.92 -16.69 11.44
N VAL A 84 5.08 -16.23 10.51
CA VAL A 84 4.90 -14.80 10.20
C VAL A 84 4.60 -13.95 11.45
N PRO A 85 3.71 -14.36 12.38
CA PRO A 85 3.48 -13.58 13.61
C PRO A 85 4.75 -13.32 14.42
N GLY A 86 5.65 -14.29 14.48
CA GLY A 86 6.92 -14.14 15.17
C GLY A 86 7.92 -13.25 14.41
N LEU A 87 7.86 -13.23 13.07
CA LEU A 87 8.67 -12.32 12.24
C LEU A 87 8.20 -10.87 12.42
N VAL A 88 6.89 -10.64 12.45
CA VAL A 88 6.31 -9.31 12.75
C VAL A 88 6.72 -8.85 14.15
N ALA A 89 6.60 -9.72 15.16
CA ALA A 89 7.02 -9.40 16.52
C ALA A 89 8.53 -9.06 16.62
N ALA A 90 9.38 -9.71 15.83
CA ALA A 90 10.80 -9.37 15.75
C ALA A 90 11.04 -8.00 15.12
N VAL A 91 10.30 -7.64 14.07
CA VAL A 91 10.35 -6.30 13.46
C VAL A 91 9.90 -5.25 14.48
N GLN A 92 8.74 -5.44 15.12
CA GLN A 92 8.22 -4.56 16.18
C GLN A 92 9.18 -4.46 17.38
N GLY A 93 9.88 -5.55 17.70
CA GLY A 93 10.90 -5.55 18.77
C GLY A 93 12.19 -4.78 18.43
N ALA A 94 12.41 -4.44 17.15
CA ALA A 94 13.58 -3.69 16.69
C ALA A 94 13.25 -2.24 16.31
N LEU A 95 12.02 -1.99 15.89
CA LEU A 95 11.50 -0.69 15.45
C LEU A 95 10.45 -0.15 16.42
N ILE A 96 10.23 1.15 16.39
CA ILE A 96 9.14 1.82 17.10
C ILE A 96 8.61 2.94 16.21
N SER A 97 7.28 3.05 16.10
CA SER A 97 6.65 4.15 15.37
C SER A 97 6.88 5.49 16.05
N THR A 98 7.06 6.56 15.26
CA THR A 98 7.00 7.93 15.74
C THR A 98 5.73 8.20 16.55
N ASP A 99 4.61 7.63 16.14
CA ASP A 99 3.29 7.82 16.74
C ASP A 99 3.12 7.03 18.05
N ALA A 100 3.95 6.00 18.26
CA ALA A 100 3.91 5.19 19.48
C ALA A 100 4.82 5.71 20.61
N LEU A 101 5.69 6.70 20.36
CA LEU A 101 6.66 7.16 21.37
C LEU A 101 5.98 7.55 22.69
N SER A 102 4.93 8.40 22.62
CA SER A 102 4.21 8.85 23.81
C SER A 102 3.50 7.72 24.55
N LEU A 103 3.05 6.69 23.84
CA LEU A 103 2.39 5.51 24.41
C LEU A 103 3.35 4.65 25.24
N TYR A 104 4.64 4.74 24.92
CA TYR A 104 5.73 4.13 25.72
C TYR A 104 6.32 5.07 26.75
N GLY A 105 5.74 6.26 26.95
CA GLY A 105 6.26 7.27 27.89
C GLY A 105 7.57 7.92 27.42
N LEU A 106 7.85 7.86 26.10
CA LEU A 106 9.04 8.46 25.51
C LEU A 106 8.69 9.85 24.94
N PRO A 107 9.60 10.84 25.06
CA PRO A 107 9.41 12.13 24.41
C PRO A 107 9.55 12.00 22.88
N PRO A 108 9.04 12.95 22.10
CA PRO A 108 9.41 13.11 20.70
C PRO A 108 10.94 13.15 20.54
N LEU A 109 11.44 12.67 19.39
CA LEU A 109 12.88 12.72 19.12
C LEU A 109 13.34 14.18 18.97
N ASP A 110 14.40 14.52 19.69
CA ASP A 110 15.20 15.70 19.42
C ASP A 110 16.42 15.28 18.56
N GLU A 111 16.32 15.47 17.25
CA GLU A 111 17.38 15.09 16.31
C GLU A 111 18.61 16.00 16.44
N SER A 112 18.52 17.12 17.15
CA SER A 112 19.67 17.97 17.50
C SER A 112 20.52 17.37 18.63
N ASP A 113 19.96 16.45 19.44
CA ASP A 113 20.68 15.66 20.43
C ASP A 113 21.44 14.51 19.74
N PRO A 114 22.79 14.44 19.82
CA PRO A 114 23.56 13.39 19.15
C PRO A 114 23.22 11.97 19.58
N VAL A 115 22.68 11.77 20.78
CA VAL A 115 22.26 10.44 21.27
C VAL A 115 20.90 10.06 20.70
N GLN A 116 19.97 11.00 20.64
CA GLN A 116 18.63 10.77 20.10
C GLN A 116 18.64 10.67 18.57
N SER A 117 19.53 11.44 17.91
CA SER A 117 19.69 11.37 16.45
C SER A 117 20.11 9.98 15.96
N LEU A 118 20.81 9.18 16.77
CA LEU A 118 21.13 7.78 16.46
C LEU A 118 19.89 6.90 16.33
N ARG A 119 18.75 7.31 16.90
CA ARG A 119 17.48 6.60 16.82
C ARG A 119 16.61 7.07 15.65
N ALA A 120 16.94 8.16 15.00
CA ALA A 120 16.15 8.74 13.89
C ALA A 120 16.32 7.89 12.63
N GLY A 121 15.33 7.05 12.34
CA GLY A 121 15.36 6.08 11.25
C GLY A 121 14.40 6.37 10.09
N SER A 122 13.47 7.33 10.25
CA SER A 122 12.45 7.61 9.22
C SER A 122 13.03 8.03 7.87
N GLY A 123 14.20 8.69 7.85
CA GLY A 123 14.93 9.06 6.63
C GLY A 123 15.74 7.92 5.99
N ILE A 124 15.86 6.77 6.63
CA ILE A 124 16.69 5.65 6.14
C ILE A 124 15.90 4.87 5.08
N ARG A 125 16.46 4.77 3.87
CA ARG A 125 15.81 4.09 2.74
C ARG A 125 16.11 2.60 2.72
N ARG A 126 17.37 2.18 2.93
CA ARG A 126 17.83 0.80 2.78
C ARG A 126 17.77 0.03 4.10
N VAL A 127 17.28 -1.20 4.04
CA VAL A 127 17.25 -2.11 5.20
C VAL A 127 18.64 -2.36 5.76
N GLU A 128 19.68 -2.50 4.93
CA GLU A 128 21.05 -2.61 5.39
C GLU A 128 21.44 -1.47 6.33
N LYS A 129 21.05 -0.22 6.01
CA LYS A 129 21.32 0.95 6.85
C LYS A 129 20.44 1.00 8.10
N MET A 130 19.21 0.51 8.02
CA MET A 130 18.38 0.34 9.23
C MET A 130 19.01 -0.68 10.20
N LEU A 131 19.49 -1.81 9.67
CA LEU A 131 20.17 -2.83 10.50
C LEU A 131 21.49 -2.32 11.08
N GLU A 132 22.24 -1.52 10.35
CA GLU A 132 23.42 -0.81 10.85
C GLU A 132 23.08 0.06 12.06
N ALA A 133 22.04 0.89 11.93
CA ALA A 133 21.57 1.76 13.02
C ALA A 133 21.05 0.94 14.22
N ILE A 134 20.27 -0.11 13.98
CA ILE A 134 19.76 -1.02 15.00
C ILE A 134 20.94 -1.66 15.77
N GLN A 135 21.99 -2.11 15.07
CA GLN A 135 23.17 -2.70 15.69
C GLN A 135 23.96 -1.70 16.55
N GLN A 136 23.98 -0.42 16.16
CA GLN A 136 24.60 0.64 16.97
C GLN A 136 23.85 0.87 18.29
N LEU A 137 22.52 0.78 18.27
CA LEU A 137 21.67 0.91 19.45
C LEU A 137 21.73 -0.33 20.36
N ASP A 138 21.76 -1.53 19.75
CA ASP A 138 21.82 -2.81 20.48
C ASP A 138 22.32 -3.92 19.53
N ARG A 139 23.46 -4.52 19.88
CA ARG A 139 24.16 -5.51 19.03
C ARG A 139 23.51 -6.88 18.97
N ARG A 140 22.45 -7.13 19.75
CA ARG A 140 21.77 -8.43 19.74
C ARG A 140 21.01 -8.61 18.40
N PRO A 141 20.81 -9.88 17.94
CA PRO A 141 19.95 -10.16 16.79
C PRO A 141 18.56 -9.54 16.93
N ILE A 142 17.87 -9.24 15.83
CA ILE A 142 16.51 -8.66 15.88
C ILE A 142 15.45 -9.65 16.39
N SER A 143 15.79 -10.95 16.46
CA SER A 143 14.96 -11.96 17.13
C SER A 143 14.82 -11.73 18.64
N VAL A 144 15.67 -10.88 19.23
CA VAL A 144 15.61 -10.49 20.65
C VAL A 144 15.01 -9.09 20.74
N SER A 145 13.80 -9.00 21.27
CA SER A 145 13.11 -7.71 21.46
C SER A 145 13.91 -6.73 22.31
N ARG A 146 13.89 -5.47 21.93
CA ARG A 146 14.55 -4.35 22.60
C ARG A 146 13.55 -3.57 23.45
N GLN A 147 14.06 -2.98 24.53
CA GLN A 147 13.30 -1.95 25.24
C GLN A 147 12.98 -0.78 24.28
N PRO A 148 11.86 -0.09 24.43
CA PRO A 148 11.44 0.98 23.51
C PRO A 148 12.52 2.04 23.26
N GLU A 149 13.32 2.38 24.28
CA GLU A 149 14.43 3.35 24.21
C GLU A 149 15.60 2.87 23.34
N LYS A 150 15.62 1.58 23.00
CA LYS A 150 16.67 0.94 22.19
C LYS A 150 16.18 0.53 20.80
N ARG A 151 14.93 0.87 20.46
CA ARG A 151 14.38 0.63 19.12
C ARG A 151 14.67 1.82 18.21
N LEU A 152 14.83 1.54 16.92
CA LEU A 152 14.98 2.56 15.89
C LEU A 152 13.61 3.22 15.66
N VAL A 153 13.54 4.55 15.72
CA VAL A 153 12.29 5.31 15.53
C VAL A 153 12.05 5.54 14.05
N VAL A 154 10.92 5.10 13.54
CA VAL A 154 10.60 5.04 12.11
C VAL A 154 9.13 5.36 11.85
N CYS A 155 8.73 5.43 10.56
CA CYS A 155 7.33 5.47 10.14
C CYS A 155 6.89 4.13 9.51
N CYS A 156 5.62 4.04 9.09
CA CYS A 156 4.97 2.86 8.51
C CYS A 156 5.80 2.18 7.42
N ARG A 157 6.39 2.96 6.50
CA ARG A 157 7.17 2.44 5.36
C ARG A 157 8.36 1.58 5.83
N GLN A 158 9.09 1.97 6.86
CA GLN A 158 10.23 1.19 7.33
C GLN A 158 9.79 -0.15 7.94
N PHE A 159 8.64 -0.20 8.62
CA PHE A 159 8.06 -1.47 9.08
C PHE A 159 7.73 -2.38 7.90
N ALA A 160 7.09 -1.86 6.87
CA ALA A 160 6.73 -2.63 5.67
C ALA A 160 7.97 -3.20 4.96
N VAL A 161 9.00 -2.40 4.71
CA VAL A 161 10.20 -2.87 3.98
C VAL A 161 11.10 -3.77 4.83
N MET A 162 11.18 -3.56 6.15
CA MET A 162 11.89 -4.45 7.07
C MET A 162 11.22 -5.82 7.11
N LEU A 163 9.87 -5.86 7.18
CA LEU A 163 9.14 -7.13 7.13
C LEU A 163 9.32 -7.83 5.78
N CYS A 164 9.27 -7.09 4.65
CA CYS A 164 9.59 -7.65 3.33
C CYS A 164 11.00 -8.27 3.29
N SER A 165 11.99 -7.59 3.88
CA SER A 165 13.36 -8.09 3.95
C SER A 165 13.43 -9.40 4.74
N VAL A 166 12.84 -9.44 5.92
CA VAL A 166 12.83 -10.63 6.80
C VAL A 166 12.11 -11.80 6.12
N LEU A 167 10.97 -11.56 5.49
CA LEU A 167 10.20 -12.60 4.78
C LEU A 167 10.96 -13.14 3.57
N ARG A 168 11.54 -12.27 2.74
CA ARG A 168 12.37 -12.65 1.60
C ARG A 168 13.59 -13.46 2.04
N HIS A 169 14.24 -13.09 3.14
CA HIS A 169 15.34 -13.86 3.75
C HIS A 169 14.91 -15.28 4.16
N LYS A 170 13.64 -15.46 4.57
CA LYS A 170 13.05 -16.78 4.87
C LYS A 170 12.51 -17.51 3.63
N GLY A 171 12.71 -16.96 2.43
CA GLY A 171 12.21 -17.56 1.19
C GLY A 171 10.69 -17.41 1.00
N ILE A 172 10.05 -16.49 1.71
CA ILE A 172 8.63 -16.18 1.60
C ILE A 172 8.48 -14.98 0.66
N PRO A 173 7.75 -15.11 -0.48
CA PRO A 173 7.50 -13.97 -1.35
C PRO A 173 6.78 -12.86 -0.61
N ALA A 174 7.32 -11.64 -0.68
CA ALA A 174 6.76 -10.47 0.00
C ALA A 174 6.99 -9.20 -0.82
N ARG A 175 6.07 -8.24 -0.68
CA ARG A 175 6.14 -6.93 -1.33
C ARG A 175 5.55 -5.84 -0.43
N ALA A 176 6.12 -4.65 -0.48
CA ALA A 176 5.54 -3.49 0.18
C ALA A 176 4.47 -2.85 -0.72
N ARG A 177 3.46 -2.26 -0.12
CA ARG A 177 2.39 -1.53 -0.79
C ARG A 177 2.24 -0.16 -0.16
N GLY A 178 2.14 0.88 -0.98
CA GLY A 178 1.77 2.23 -0.58
C GLY A 178 0.30 2.50 -0.85
N GLY A 179 -0.30 3.39 -0.06
CA GLY A 179 -1.72 3.73 -0.18
C GLY A 179 -2.27 4.43 1.05
N PHE A 180 -3.46 4.06 1.45
CA PHE A 180 -4.16 4.73 2.55
C PHE A 180 -4.86 3.74 3.48
N GLU A 181 -4.72 3.95 4.77
CA GLU A 181 -5.60 3.32 5.74
C GLU A 181 -6.98 3.98 5.75
N THR A 182 -8.02 3.19 6.01
CA THR A 182 -9.41 3.65 5.87
C THR A 182 -10.24 3.47 7.13
N PHE A 183 -9.64 2.97 8.22
CA PHE A 183 -10.37 2.55 9.42
C PHE A 183 -10.42 3.61 10.52
N PHE A 184 -9.60 4.66 10.49
CA PHE A 184 -9.63 5.71 11.51
C PHE A 184 -10.82 6.64 11.35
N SER A 185 -11.15 6.99 10.12
CA SER A 185 -12.24 7.90 9.81
C SER A 185 -12.89 7.53 8.47
N PRO A 186 -14.21 7.54 8.37
CA PRO A 186 -14.89 7.39 7.09
C PRO A 186 -14.66 8.59 6.15
N GLU A 187 -14.17 9.71 6.68
CA GLU A 187 -14.04 10.97 5.95
C GLU A 187 -12.58 11.28 5.59
N ARG A 188 -11.60 10.62 6.22
CA ARG A 188 -10.17 10.88 6.03
C ARG A 188 -9.40 9.58 6.00
N HIS A 189 -8.54 9.43 5.01
CA HIS A 189 -7.71 8.26 4.75
C HIS A 189 -6.25 8.69 4.83
N HIS A 190 -5.53 8.14 5.80
CA HIS A 190 -4.14 8.50 6.05
C HIS A 190 -3.20 7.74 5.11
N ASP A 191 -2.23 8.44 4.54
CA ASP A 191 -1.07 7.86 3.87
C ASP A 191 -0.44 6.77 4.75
N HIS A 192 -0.32 5.58 4.20
CA HIS A 192 0.15 4.41 4.94
C HIS A 192 0.84 3.37 4.06
N TRP A 193 1.74 2.59 4.68
CA TRP A 193 2.46 1.53 4.02
C TRP A 193 2.31 0.21 4.75
N ILE A 194 2.04 -0.86 4.00
CA ILE A 194 1.89 -2.23 4.53
C ILE A 194 2.80 -3.21 3.80
N CYS A 195 2.91 -4.42 4.33
CA CYS A 195 3.55 -5.56 3.67
C CYS A 195 2.49 -6.56 3.21
N GLU A 196 2.64 -7.09 2.00
CA GLU A 196 1.91 -8.28 1.55
C GLU A 196 2.89 -9.47 1.47
N TYR A 197 2.48 -10.63 1.98
CA TYR A 197 3.24 -11.88 1.79
C TYR A 197 2.38 -12.98 1.19
N TRP A 198 3.00 -13.88 0.44
CA TRP A 198 2.30 -15.04 -0.14
C TRP A 198 2.12 -16.15 0.90
N SER A 199 0.88 -16.44 1.25
CA SER A 199 0.53 -17.63 2.05
C SER A 199 0.43 -18.86 1.13
N ALA A 200 1.46 -19.71 1.13
CA ALA A 200 1.44 -20.95 0.36
C ALA A 200 0.33 -21.91 0.82
N ARG A 201 -0.10 -21.82 2.09
CA ARG A 201 -1.20 -22.63 2.64
C ARG A 201 -2.56 -22.19 2.10
N GLU A 202 -2.77 -20.87 1.98
CA GLU A 202 -4.05 -20.27 1.62
C GLU A 202 -4.13 -19.91 0.13
N HIS A 203 -3.00 -20.01 -0.58
CA HIS A 203 -2.87 -19.62 -2.00
C HIS A 203 -3.34 -18.19 -2.27
N ARG A 204 -2.98 -17.25 -1.38
CA ARG A 204 -3.31 -15.82 -1.50
C ARG A 204 -2.21 -14.94 -0.94
N TRP A 205 -2.21 -13.69 -1.35
CA TRP A 205 -1.50 -12.63 -0.66
C TRP A 205 -2.24 -12.25 0.61
N VAL A 206 -1.49 -12.11 1.70
CA VAL A 206 -1.98 -11.67 3.01
C VAL A 206 -1.40 -10.29 3.27
N GLN A 207 -2.26 -9.33 3.55
CA GLN A 207 -1.87 -7.97 3.93
C GLN A 207 -1.57 -7.91 5.43
N VAL A 208 -0.43 -7.33 5.78
CA VAL A 208 0.05 -7.22 7.16
C VAL A 208 0.48 -5.79 7.43
N ASP A 209 -0.10 -5.20 8.46
CA ASP A 209 0.39 -3.95 9.03
C ASP A 209 1.35 -4.25 10.18
N ALA A 210 2.64 -4.16 9.89
CA ALA A 210 3.68 -4.45 10.88
C ALA A 210 3.93 -3.29 11.86
N GLU A 211 3.47 -2.08 11.55
CA GLU A 211 3.51 -0.93 12.46
C GLU A 211 2.47 -1.06 13.57
N MET A 212 1.32 -1.67 13.27
CA MET A 212 0.19 -1.80 14.19
C MET A 212 0.49 -2.77 15.34
N GLU A 213 1.39 -2.37 16.23
CA GLU A 213 1.67 -3.11 17.46
C GLU A 213 0.55 -2.95 18.51
N GLU A 214 0.56 -3.79 19.55
CA GLU A 214 -0.56 -3.88 20.51
C GLU A 214 -0.90 -2.55 21.18
N VAL A 215 0.08 -1.71 21.51
CA VAL A 215 -0.16 -0.39 22.14
C VAL A 215 -0.91 0.56 21.20
N LEU A 216 -0.56 0.56 19.91
CA LEU A 216 -1.25 1.35 18.89
C LEU A 216 -2.67 0.80 18.67
N ARG A 217 -2.84 -0.52 18.57
CA ARG A 217 -4.16 -1.15 18.45
C ARG A 217 -5.12 -0.75 19.57
N GLN A 218 -4.62 -0.73 20.79
CA GLN A 218 -5.42 -0.36 21.97
C GLN A 218 -5.78 1.12 21.94
N GLU A 219 -4.81 2.01 21.67
CA GLU A 219 -5.02 3.45 21.59
C GLU A 219 -6.02 3.81 20.48
N LEU A 220 -5.87 3.22 19.30
CA LEU A 220 -6.72 3.48 18.16
C LEU A 220 -8.03 2.68 18.16
N GLY A 221 -8.23 1.81 19.13
CA GLY A 221 -9.43 0.99 19.25
C GLY A 221 -9.62 -0.03 18.12
N VAL A 222 -8.55 -0.41 17.41
CA VAL A 222 -8.56 -1.37 16.31
C VAL A 222 -8.94 -2.77 16.80
N LYS A 223 -9.96 -3.38 16.18
CA LYS A 223 -10.50 -4.69 16.57
C LYS A 223 -10.15 -5.83 15.63
N PHE A 224 -9.68 -5.54 14.43
CA PHE A 224 -9.26 -6.56 13.48
C PHE A 224 -7.82 -7.04 13.76
N ASP A 225 -7.44 -8.14 13.09
CA ASP A 225 -6.06 -8.67 13.15
C ASP A 225 -5.15 -7.93 12.18
N PRO A 226 -4.12 -7.22 12.64
CA PRO A 226 -3.16 -6.54 11.74
C PRO A 226 -2.27 -7.51 10.96
N LEU A 227 -2.26 -8.81 11.31
CA LEU A 227 -1.51 -9.84 10.60
C LEU A 227 -2.27 -10.43 9.40
N ASP A 228 -3.55 -10.08 9.25
CA ASP A 228 -4.40 -10.41 8.10
C ASP A 228 -5.47 -9.34 7.96
N LEU A 229 -5.10 -8.21 7.36
CA LEU A 229 -5.98 -7.04 7.24
C LEU A 229 -7.28 -7.40 6.52
N PRO A 230 -8.44 -7.10 7.10
CA PRO A 230 -9.72 -7.29 6.41
C PRO A 230 -9.81 -6.43 5.15
N ALA A 231 -10.50 -6.94 4.14
CA ALA A 231 -10.77 -6.18 2.92
C ALA A 231 -11.41 -4.83 3.26
N GLY A 232 -10.91 -3.76 2.64
CA GLY A 232 -11.41 -2.41 2.83
C GLY A 232 -10.79 -1.65 4.02
N THR A 233 -9.84 -2.21 4.77
CA THR A 233 -9.11 -1.47 5.81
C THR A 233 -7.86 -0.77 5.30
N PHE A 234 -7.37 -1.20 4.15
CA PHE A 234 -6.27 -0.56 3.41
C PHE A 234 -6.67 -0.43 1.93
N MET A 235 -6.47 0.74 1.39
CA MET A 235 -6.72 1.10 0.01
C MET A 235 -5.38 1.38 -0.68
N THR A 236 -5.00 0.56 -1.65
CA THR A 236 -3.74 0.77 -2.41
C THR A 236 -3.78 2.06 -3.21
N GLY A 237 -2.61 2.60 -3.56
CA GLY A 237 -2.52 3.79 -4.42
C GLY A 237 -3.31 3.66 -5.72
N GLY A 238 -3.30 2.46 -6.34
CA GLY A 238 -4.10 2.18 -7.54
C GLY A 238 -5.61 2.17 -7.29
N GLU A 239 -6.05 1.67 -6.14
CA GLU A 239 -7.48 1.72 -5.75
C GLU A 239 -7.92 3.16 -5.48
N ALA A 240 -7.13 3.93 -4.73
CA ALA A 240 -7.40 5.34 -4.46
C ALA A 240 -7.50 6.15 -5.76
N TRP A 241 -6.57 5.94 -6.70
CA TRP A 241 -6.63 6.58 -8.00
C TRP A 241 -7.93 6.28 -8.75
N LYS A 242 -8.35 5.00 -8.81
CA LYS A 242 -9.59 4.62 -9.51
C LYS A 242 -10.83 5.24 -8.86
N LEU A 243 -10.94 5.20 -7.54
CA LEU A 243 -12.07 5.80 -6.82
C LEU A 243 -12.11 7.32 -7.00
N TYR A 244 -10.95 7.99 -7.00
CA TYR A 244 -10.86 9.40 -7.33
C TYR A 244 -11.35 9.68 -8.77
N ARG A 245 -10.90 8.89 -9.75
CA ARG A 245 -11.27 9.04 -11.17
C ARG A 245 -12.77 8.80 -11.45
N THR A 246 -13.44 7.99 -10.63
CA THR A 246 -14.89 7.74 -10.73
C THR A 246 -15.72 8.74 -9.90
N GLY A 247 -15.08 9.56 -9.07
CA GLY A 247 -15.75 10.51 -8.19
C GLY A 247 -16.30 9.89 -6.88
N GLU A 248 -15.92 8.64 -6.59
CA GLU A 248 -16.29 7.94 -5.35
C GLU A 248 -15.40 8.36 -4.17
N LEU A 249 -14.21 8.89 -4.45
CA LEU A 249 -13.26 9.42 -3.48
C LEU A 249 -12.95 10.88 -3.83
N ARG A 250 -13.05 11.77 -2.84
CA ARG A 250 -12.60 13.16 -3.01
C ARG A 250 -11.12 13.28 -2.62
N ALA A 251 -10.41 14.13 -3.34
CA ALA A 251 -8.99 14.33 -3.11
C ALA A 251 -8.67 14.81 -1.67
N ASP A 252 -9.50 15.67 -1.10
CA ASP A 252 -9.33 16.21 0.26
C ASP A 252 -9.51 15.18 1.39
N GLN A 253 -9.99 13.98 1.05
CA GLN A 253 -10.10 12.85 2.00
C GLN A 253 -8.78 12.09 2.18
N CYS A 254 -7.83 12.21 1.25
CA CYS A 254 -6.55 11.51 1.29
C CYS A 254 -5.41 12.45 1.71
N GLY A 255 -4.61 12.05 2.69
CA GLY A 255 -3.53 12.91 3.20
C GLY A 255 -2.88 12.38 4.47
N VAL A 256 -2.29 13.28 5.23
CA VAL A 256 -1.59 12.99 6.48
C VAL A 256 -2.00 13.95 7.58
N MET A 257 -2.05 13.46 8.81
CA MET A 257 -2.21 14.28 9.99
C MET A 257 -0.84 14.83 10.40
N GLY A 258 -0.73 16.18 10.42
CA GLY A 258 0.37 16.89 11.03
C GLY A 258 -0.16 17.75 12.19
N GLU A 259 0.29 19.00 12.33
CA GLU A 259 -0.35 19.96 13.23
C GLU A 259 -1.82 20.21 12.82
N GLU A 260 -2.04 20.21 11.51
CA GLU A 260 -3.37 20.20 10.87
C GLU A 260 -3.41 19.11 9.78
N TRP A 261 -4.62 18.77 9.32
CA TRP A 261 -4.78 17.86 8.20
C TRP A 261 -4.25 18.46 6.90
N VAL A 262 -3.32 17.74 6.27
CA VAL A 262 -2.79 18.06 4.94
C VAL A 262 -3.20 16.99 3.97
N GLY A 263 -4.07 17.31 3.03
CA GLY A 263 -4.61 16.36 2.05
C GLY A 263 -4.75 16.97 0.67
N GLY A 264 -5.11 16.14 -0.29
CA GLY A 264 -5.41 16.59 -1.64
C GLY A 264 -4.93 15.64 -2.73
N PHE A 265 -5.16 16.06 -3.98
CA PHE A 265 -4.80 15.31 -5.18
C PHE A 265 -3.35 14.81 -5.18
N GLY A 266 -2.42 15.62 -4.68
CA GLY A 266 -1.00 15.27 -4.63
C GLY A 266 -0.70 13.98 -3.88
N PHE A 267 -1.46 13.66 -2.82
CA PHE A 267 -1.31 12.39 -2.10
C PHE A 267 -1.78 11.21 -2.93
N ILE A 268 -2.94 11.30 -3.60
CA ILE A 268 -3.44 10.23 -4.46
C ILE A 268 -2.48 9.98 -5.64
N LEU A 269 -1.99 11.06 -6.26
CA LEU A 269 -1.01 10.97 -7.33
C LEU A 269 0.32 10.38 -6.87
N ALA A 270 0.81 10.79 -5.71
CA ALA A 270 2.03 10.25 -5.14
C ALA A 270 1.87 8.74 -4.88
N GLU A 271 0.80 8.32 -4.20
CA GLU A 271 0.62 6.93 -3.80
C GLU A 271 0.43 5.97 -4.98
N VAL A 272 -0.26 6.35 -6.07
CA VAL A 272 -0.35 5.48 -7.26
C VAL A 272 1.01 5.25 -7.92
N VAL A 273 1.89 6.26 -7.91
CA VAL A 273 3.25 6.15 -8.46
C VAL A 273 4.17 5.39 -7.50
N LEU A 274 4.12 5.69 -6.20
CA LEU A 274 4.94 5.05 -5.17
C LEU A 274 4.61 3.56 -5.02
N ASP A 275 3.33 3.18 -5.08
CA ASP A 275 2.90 1.77 -5.04
C ASP A 275 3.41 0.99 -6.26
N LEU A 276 3.34 1.57 -7.48
CA LEU A 276 3.96 0.97 -8.66
C LEU A 276 5.46 0.79 -8.49
N MET A 277 6.16 1.80 -7.98
CA MET A 277 7.60 1.73 -7.72
C MET A 277 7.92 0.64 -6.70
N ALA A 278 7.16 0.54 -5.61
CA ALA A 278 7.33 -0.50 -4.59
C ALA A 278 7.10 -1.91 -5.16
N LEU A 279 6.10 -2.09 -6.03
CA LEU A 279 5.88 -3.33 -6.77
C LEU A 279 7.06 -3.68 -7.70
N ASN A 280 7.87 -2.69 -8.07
CA ASN A 280 9.11 -2.84 -8.84
C ASN A 280 10.38 -2.86 -7.97
N LYS A 281 10.24 -3.06 -6.65
CA LYS A 281 11.32 -3.10 -5.65
C LYS A 281 12.11 -1.80 -5.52
N CYS A 282 11.47 -0.69 -5.84
CA CYS A 282 11.92 0.66 -5.57
C CYS A 282 11.00 1.26 -4.49
N GLU A 283 11.13 0.75 -3.28
CA GLU A 283 10.31 1.11 -2.13
C GLU A 283 10.79 2.46 -1.56
N LEU A 284 10.31 3.57 -2.10
CA LEU A 284 10.69 4.94 -1.73
C LEU A 284 10.17 5.35 -0.35
N LEU A 285 10.70 6.45 0.20
CA LEU A 285 10.09 7.10 1.36
C LEU A 285 8.79 7.82 0.92
N PRO A 286 7.79 7.98 1.80
CA PRO A 286 6.52 8.64 1.45
C PRO A 286 6.70 10.06 0.87
N TRP A 287 7.75 10.76 1.28
CA TRP A 287 8.10 12.11 0.79
C TRP A 287 9.11 12.14 -0.36
N ASP A 288 9.61 10.98 -0.80
CA ASP A 288 10.36 10.87 -2.04
C ASP A 288 9.40 10.98 -3.23
N GLY A 289 9.93 11.13 -4.42
CA GLY A 289 9.12 11.12 -5.63
C GLY A 289 9.88 11.65 -6.82
N ASN A 290 9.35 11.35 -7.99
CA ASN A 290 9.83 11.86 -9.27
C ASN A 290 9.01 13.09 -9.71
N ALA A 291 9.30 13.60 -10.92
CA ALA A 291 8.59 14.75 -11.45
C ALA A 291 7.08 14.51 -11.61
N LEU A 292 6.69 13.29 -12.02
CA LEU A 292 5.27 12.95 -12.20
C LEU A 292 4.51 12.94 -10.87
N SER A 293 5.03 12.26 -9.84
CA SER A 293 4.35 12.14 -8.54
C SER A 293 4.21 13.46 -7.79
N ARG A 294 4.91 14.53 -8.24
CA ARG A 294 4.88 15.87 -7.65
C ARG A 294 4.12 16.90 -8.51
N THR A 295 3.52 16.46 -9.61
CA THR A 295 2.78 17.35 -10.51
C THR A 295 1.45 17.75 -9.85
N SER A 296 1.07 19.01 -9.93
CA SER A 296 -0.25 19.44 -9.48
C SER A 296 -1.35 18.97 -10.42
N GLU A 297 -2.58 18.88 -9.93
CA GLU A 297 -3.73 18.46 -10.75
C GLU A 297 -3.93 19.35 -11.98
N ALA A 298 -3.72 20.67 -11.82
CA ALA A 298 -3.87 21.63 -12.90
C ALA A 298 -2.80 21.51 -13.99
N GLU A 299 -1.65 20.97 -13.64
CA GLU A 299 -0.49 20.81 -14.54
C GLU A 299 -0.37 19.40 -15.11
N LEU A 300 -1.16 18.44 -14.62
CA LEU A 300 -1.07 17.04 -15.08
C LEU A 300 -1.62 16.92 -16.52
N PRO A 301 -0.78 16.56 -17.51
CA PRO A 301 -1.20 16.44 -18.89
C PRO A 301 -2.22 15.32 -19.08
N ARG A 302 -3.11 15.48 -20.06
CA ARG A 302 -4.20 14.52 -20.31
C ARG A 302 -3.69 13.11 -20.62
N GLU A 303 -2.58 12.98 -21.31
CA GLU A 303 -1.92 11.69 -21.59
C GLU A 303 -1.42 10.99 -20.35
N GLN A 304 -1.04 11.74 -19.30
CA GLN A 304 -0.60 11.16 -18.03
C GLN A 304 -1.77 10.55 -17.24
N TYR A 305 -2.97 11.09 -17.36
CA TYR A 305 -4.15 10.44 -16.78
C TYR A 305 -4.38 9.03 -17.34
N ALA A 306 -4.23 8.84 -18.66
CA ALA A 306 -4.38 7.53 -19.28
C ALA A 306 -3.27 6.55 -18.84
N LEU A 307 -2.04 7.04 -18.68
CA LEU A 307 -0.93 6.25 -18.12
C LEU A 307 -1.22 5.83 -16.69
N LEU A 308 -1.66 6.75 -15.84
CA LEU A 308 -1.97 6.47 -14.43
C LEU A 308 -3.21 5.57 -14.28
N ASP A 309 -4.22 5.72 -15.13
CA ASP A 309 -5.37 4.80 -15.20
C ASP A 309 -4.90 3.36 -15.48
N ARG A 310 -3.96 3.18 -16.43
CA ARG A 310 -3.35 1.88 -16.73
C ARG A 310 -2.51 1.35 -15.57
N VAL A 311 -1.68 2.19 -14.97
CA VAL A 311 -0.89 1.82 -13.77
C VAL A 311 -1.78 1.35 -12.66
N ALA A 312 -2.86 2.07 -12.38
CA ALA A 312 -3.83 1.73 -11.35
C ALA A 312 -4.52 0.37 -11.62
N ASP A 313 -4.90 0.09 -12.87
CA ASP A 313 -5.49 -1.19 -13.24
C ASP A 313 -4.52 -2.36 -13.05
N LEU A 314 -3.25 -2.19 -13.40
CA LEU A 314 -2.20 -3.19 -13.26
C LEU A 314 -1.83 -3.43 -11.79
N SER A 315 -1.69 -2.37 -10.99
CA SER A 315 -1.25 -2.46 -9.59
C SER A 315 -2.31 -3.06 -8.65
N ARG A 316 -3.59 -3.06 -9.05
CA ARG A 316 -4.68 -3.71 -8.29
C ARG A 316 -4.68 -5.24 -8.41
N ALA A 317 -4.09 -5.80 -9.46
CA ALA A 317 -3.95 -7.24 -9.66
C ALA A 317 -2.54 -7.59 -10.18
N PRO A 318 -1.48 -7.25 -9.43
CA PRO A 318 -0.10 -7.22 -9.95
C PRO A 318 0.43 -8.60 -10.35
N ASP A 319 -0.06 -9.68 -9.78
CA ASP A 319 0.38 -11.04 -10.19
C ASP A 319 -0.26 -11.49 -11.51
N GLN A 320 -1.51 -11.06 -11.78
CA GLN A 320 -2.21 -11.41 -13.02
C GLN A 320 -1.67 -10.61 -14.21
N HIS A 321 -1.04 -9.48 -13.93
CA HIS A 321 -0.50 -8.54 -14.91
C HIS A 321 1.01 -8.33 -14.74
N PHE A 322 1.71 -9.31 -14.15
CA PHE A 322 3.09 -9.13 -13.70
C PHE A 322 4.03 -8.69 -14.81
N ALA A 323 4.00 -9.37 -15.96
CA ALA A 323 4.86 -9.04 -17.10
C ALA A 323 4.55 -7.63 -17.64
N GLU A 324 3.27 -7.28 -17.77
CA GLU A 324 2.85 -5.96 -18.25
C GLU A 324 3.19 -4.85 -17.27
N LEU A 325 2.97 -5.06 -15.96
CA LEU A 325 3.34 -4.12 -14.90
C LEU A 325 4.83 -3.79 -14.93
N ARG A 326 5.67 -4.83 -15.08
CA ARG A 326 7.13 -4.66 -15.23
C ARG A 326 7.47 -3.87 -16.48
N SER A 327 6.91 -4.23 -17.63
CA SER A 327 7.17 -3.55 -18.91
C SER A 327 6.77 -2.08 -18.86
N VAL A 328 5.59 -1.76 -18.32
CA VAL A 328 5.13 -0.36 -18.17
C VAL A 328 6.11 0.45 -17.32
N TYR A 329 6.59 -0.10 -16.22
CA TYR A 329 7.57 0.57 -15.35
C TYR A 329 8.92 0.74 -16.06
N GLU A 330 9.45 -0.32 -16.67
CA GLU A 330 10.79 -0.34 -17.29
C GLU A 330 10.87 0.53 -18.56
N GLU A 331 9.78 0.61 -19.32
CA GLU A 331 9.73 1.32 -20.60
C GLU A 331 9.26 2.78 -20.49
N THR A 332 8.79 3.20 -19.29
CA THR A 332 8.25 4.55 -19.08
C THR A 332 9.14 5.36 -18.13
N PRO A 333 10.06 6.20 -18.63
CA PRO A 333 10.96 7.00 -17.78
C PRO A 333 10.24 7.88 -16.76
N ALA A 334 9.04 8.38 -17.10
CA ALA A 334 8.22 9.21 -16.19
C ALA A 334 7.76 8.48 -14.93
N LEU A 335 7.78 7.15 -14.92
CA LEU A 335 7.43 6.30 -13.78
C LEU A 335 8.65 5.88 -12.95
N GLN A 336 9.85 6.30 -13.32
CA GLN A 336 11.10 5.92 -12.67
C GLN A 336 11.71 7.10 -11.91
N MET A 337 12.59 6.79 -10.97
CA MET A 337 13.46 7.80 -10.39
C MET A 337 14.51 8.26 -11.41
N PRO A 338 15.01 9.49 -11.29
CA PRO A 338 16.11 9.95 -12.14
C PRO A 338 17.29 8.98 -12.12
N PRO A 339 18.06 8.84 -13.22
CA PRO A 339 19.16 7.85 -13.31
C PRO A 339 20.29 8.05 -12.29
N ASP A 340 20.44 9.26 -11.77
CA ASP A 340 21.43 9.65 -10.75
C ASP A 340 20.90 9.47 -9.31
N TRP A 341 19.63 9.08 -9.15
CA TRP A 341 19.08 8.79 -7.83
C TRP A 341 19.64 7.45 -7.29
N ALA A 342 20.07 7.47 -6.02
CA ALA A 342 20.49 6.30 -5.28
C ALA A 342 19.79 6.27 -3.92
N PRO A 343 19.30 5.08 -3.45
CA PRO A 343 18.66 4.92 -2.14
C PRO A 343 19.61 5.02 -0.96
#